data_579e13d8589ef66e5c3280ab5a6bba56
#
_entry.id   579e13d8589ef66e5c3280ab5a6bba56
#
_cell.length_a   1.000
_cell.length_b   1.000
_cell.length_c   1.000
_cell.angle_alpha   90.00
_cell.angle_beta   90.00
_cell.angle_gamma   90.00
#
_symmetry.space_group_name_H-M   'P 1'
#
loop_
_entity.id
_entity.type
_entity.pdbx_description
1 polymer ?
#
loop_
_entity_poly.entity_id
_entity_poly.type
_entity_poly.pdbx_seq_one_letter_code
_entity_poly.pdbx_strand_id
1 'polypeptide(L)'
;MYTVDLHNHTKFSYDGSNTPEEIIENAIRHGVDVIGITDHQFSIGEDLPIYYEYIQHCKIKYADKIKVLCGLEIGTRPTPPE
;
A
#
# COMPACT_ATOMS: atom_id res chain seq x y z
N MET A 1 -8.14 20.51 6.35
CA MET A 1 -7.16 19.72 7.13
C MET A 1 -6.43 18.75 6.24
N TYR A 2 -5.12 18.67 6.38
CA TYR A 2 -4.30 17.77 5.59
C TYR A 2 -4.21 16.41 6.28
N THR A 3 -4.72 15.38 5.64
CA THR A 3 -4.80 14.04 6.24
C THR A 3 -3.85 13.08 5.55
N VAL A 4 -3.02 12.42 6.34
CA VAL A 4 -2.01 11.48 5.84
C VAL A 4 -2.22 10.12 6.51
N ASP A 5 -2.27 9.07 5.68
CA ASP A 5 -2.38 7.69 6.15
C ASP A 5 -1.26 6.88 5.48
N LEU A 6 -0.25 6.51 6.25
CA LEU A 6 0.99 5.94 5.73
C LEU A 6 1.13 4.43 5.95
N HIS A 7 0.14 3.78 6.54
CA HIS A 7 0.29 2.35 6.85
C HIS A 7 -0.91 1.56 6.34
N ASN A 8 -0.76 0.97 5.15
CA ASN A 8 -1.82 0.19 4.53
C ASN A 8 -1.26 -1.05 3.87
N HIS A 9 -1.90 -2.18 4.11
CA HIS A 9 -1.55 -3.45 3.49
C HIS A 9 -2.61 -3.83 2.46
N THR A 10 -2.15 -4.30 1.31
CA THR A 10 -3.03 -4.75 0.24
C THR A 10 -3.06 -6.27 0.18
N LYS A 11 -3.71 -6.81 -0.85
CA LYS A 11 -3.76 -8.26 -1.07
C LYS A 11 -2.36 -8.88 -1.27
N PHE A 12 -1.34 -8.06 -1.51
CA PHE A 12 0.04 -8.54 -1.62
C PHE A 12 0.64 -8.92 -0.28
N SER A 13 0.02 -8.49 0.82
CA SER A 13 0.45 -8.88 2.16
C SER A 13 -0.41 -10.02 2.67
N TYR A 14 0.16 -10.86 3.52
CA TYR A 14 -0.56 -11.99 4.10
C TYR A 14 -1.78 -11.57 4.91
N ASP A 15 -1.77 -10.37 5.45
CA ASP A 15 -2.84 -9.85 6.31
C ASP A 15 -3.75 -8.85 5.60
N GLY A 16 -3.56 -8.65 4.30
CA GLY A 16 -4.38 -7.75 3.51
C GLY A 16 -5.27 -8.53 2.54
N SER A 17 -6.45 -8.00 2.25
CA SER A 17 -7.38 -8.65 1.34
C SER A 17 -7.86 -7.76 0.22
N ASN A 18 -7.61 -6.46 0.31
CA ASN A 18 -8.09 -5.50 -0.69
C ASN A 18 -7.04 -5.21 -1.75
N THR A 19 -7.48 -4.90 -2.96
CA THR A 19 -6.57 -4.44 -4.00
C THR A 19 -6.07 -3.04 -3.67
N PRO A 20 -4.91 -2.63 -4.20
CA PRO A 20 -4.46 -1.26 -4.02
C PRO A 20 -5.49 -0.22 -4.44
N GLU A 21 -6.20 -0.44 -5.55
CA GLU A 21 -7.23 0.48 -6.00
C GLU A 21 -8.36 0.63 -4.99
N GLU A 22 -8.79 -0.47 -4.40
CA GLU A 22 -9.85 -0.43 -3.40
C GLU A 22 -9.46 0.41 -2.20
N ILE A 23 -8.22 0.25 -1.73
CA ILE A 23 -7.70 1.00 -0.60
C ILE A 23 -7.61 2.49 -0.94
N ILE A 24 -7.07 2.81 -2.12
CA ILE A 24 -6.91 4.20 -2.56
C ILE A 24 -8.26 4.87 -2.74
N GLU A 25 -9.21 4.20 -3.39
CA GLU A 25 -10.54 4.77 -3.62
C GLU A 25 -11.30 4.99 -2.31
N ASN A 26 -11.14 4.07 -1.36
CA ASN A 26 -11.72 4.24 -0.04
C ASN A 26 -11.12 5.45 0.68
N ALA A 27 -9.81 5.63 0.57
CA ALA A 27 -9.13 6.79 1.16
C ALA A 27 -9.63 8.10 0.54
N ILE A 28 -9.83 8.12 -0.78
CA ILE A 28 -10.37 9.29 -1.46
C ILE A 28 -11.75 9.63 -0.91
N ARG A 29 -12.61 8.64 -0.73
CA ARG A 29 -13.97 8.85 -0.19
C ARG A 29 -13.94 9.39 1.24
N HIS A 30 -12.90 9.10 1.99
CA HIS A 30 -12.78 9.56 3.38
C HIS A 30 -11.96 10.84 3.52
N GLY A 31 -11.60 11.48 2.41
CA GLY A 31 -10.91 12.77 2.44
C GLY A 31 -9.44 12.71 2.80
N VAL A 32 -8.80 11.56 2.59
CA VAL A 32 -7.36 11.41 2.84
C VAL A 32 -6.59 12.08 1.71
N ASP A 33 -5.58 12.88 2.04
CA ASP A 33 -4.78 13.62 1.06
C ASP A 33 -3.56 12.84 0.59
N VAL A 34 -2.95 12.05 1.47
CA VAL A 34 -1.78 11.22 1.14
C VAL A 34 -1.98 9.83 1.72
N ILE A 35 -1.83 8.81 0.89
CA ILE A 35 -1.92 7.43 1.33
C ILE A 35 -0.61 6.70 1.01
N GLY A 36 -0.11 5.95 1.98
CA GLY A 36 1.07 5.10 1.80
C GLY A 36 0.65 3.64 1.73
N ILE A 37 1.09 2.96 0.70
CA ILE A 37 0.89 1.52 0.54
C ILE A 37 2.17 0.84 1.00
N THR A 38 2.10 0.10 2.12
CA THR A 38 3.29 -0.46 2.77
C THR A 38 3.07 -1.92 3.09
N ASP A 39 3.08 -2.76 2.06
CA ASP A 39 2.93 -4.19 2.24
C ASP A 39 4.20 -4.82 2.84
N HIS A 40 4.05 -5.99 3.45
CA HIS A 40 5.18 -6.70 4.03
C HIS A 40 6.11 -7.22 2.94
N GLN A 41 7.39 -6.90 3.02
CA GLN A 41 8.37 -7.31 2.03
C GLN A 41 8.42 -8.84 1.89
N PHE A 42 8.38 -9.56 3.00
CA PHE A 42 8.49 -11.02 2.95
C PHE A 42 7.27 -11.68 2.28
N SER A 43 6.11 -11.02 2.28
CA SER A 43 4.93 -11.54 1.60
C SER A 43 5.02 -11.37 0.09
N ILE A 44 5.68 -10.32 -0.36
CA ILE A 44 5.81 -10.01 -1.79
C ILE A 44 6.92 -10.85 -2.43
N GLY A 45 8.06 -10.96 -1.74
CA GLY A 45 9.17 -11.79 -2.18
C GLY A 45 9.63 -11.49 -3.60
N GLU A 46 9.61 -12.49 -4.46
CA GLU A 46 10.10 -12.38 -5.84
C GLU A 46 9.20 -11.51 -6.72
N ASP A 47 7.97 -11.23 -6.28
CA ASP A 47 7.03 -10.40 -7.03
C ASP A 47 7.26 -8.91 -6.80
N LEU A 48 8.32 -8.53 -6.11
CA LEU A 48 8.61 -7.14 -5.79
C LEU A 48 8.60 -6.20 -7.01
N PRO A 49 9.23 -6.56 -8.14
CA PRO A 49 9.16 -5.68 -9.32
C PRO A 49 7.74 -5.49 -9.84
N ILE A 50 6.93 -6.54 -9.82
CA ILE A 50 5.54 -6.49 -10.25
C ILE A 50 4.73 -5.62 -9.31
N TYR A 51 4.94 -5.79 -8.02
CA TYR A 51 4.27 -4.99 -7.00
C TYR A 51 4.58 -3.50 -7.17
N TYR A 52 5.86 -3.18 -7.32
CA TYR A 52 6.30 -1.79 -7.46
C TYR A 52 5.66 -1.14 -8.70
N GLU A 53 5.68 -1.86 -9.81
CA GLU A 53 5.10 -1.36 -11.06
C GLU A 53 3.60 -1.14 -10.92
N TYR A 54 2.91 -2.05 -10.24
CA TYR A 54 1.48 -1.93 -9.98
C TYR A 54 1.17 -0.65 -9.20
N ILE A 55 1.93 -0.39 -8.14
CA ILE A 55 1.70 0.80 -7.32
C ILE A 55 2.05 2.07 -8.09
N GLN A 56 3.07 2.04 -8.96
CA GLN A 56 3.38 3.19 -9.80
C GLN A 56 2.23 3.52 -10.75
N HIS A 57 1.58 2.50 -11.28
CA HIS A 57 0.37 2.69 -12.09
C HIS A 57 -0.72 3.39 -11.28
N CYS A 58 -0.91 2.98 -10.04
CA CYS A 58 -1.90 3.62 -9.17
C CYS A 58 -1.55 5.08 -8.88
N LYS A 59 -0.28 5.38 -8.69
CA LYS A 59 0.17 6.77 -8.48
C LYS A 59 -0.24 7.66 -9.64
N ILE A 60 -0.06 7.18 -10.85
CA ILE A 60 -0.40 7.95 -12.06
C ILE A 60 -1.92 8.06 -12.20
N LYS A 61 -2.61 6.96 -11.99
CA LYS A 61 -4.07 6.90 -12.17
C LYS A 61 -4.81 7.87 -11.24
N TYR A 62 -4.33 8.01 -10.02
CA TYR A 62 -5.00 8.82 -9.00
C TYR A 62 -4.29 10.13 -8.69
N ALA A 63 -3.31 10.53 -9.52
CA ALA A 63 -2.46 11.69 -9.24
C ALA A 63 -3.22 12.99 -9.03
N ASP A 64 -4.38 13.15 -9.67
CA ASP A 64 -5.19 14.35 -9.55
C ASP A 64 -6.14 14.33 -8.34
N LYS A 65 -6.21 13.22 -7.62
CA LYS A 65 -7.15 13.06 -6.51
C LYS A 65 -6.48 12.83 -5.17
N ILE A 66 -5.36 12.10 -5.16
CA ILE A 66 -4.68 11.72 -3.94
C ILE A 66 -3.22 11.42 -4.25
N LYS A 67 -2.34 11.73 -3.31
CA LYS A 67 -0.94 11.37 -3.43
C LYS A 67 -0.73 9.97 -2.88
N VAL A 68 -0.17 9.08 -3.71
CA VAL A 68 0.09 7.69 -3.34
C VAL A 68 1.60 7.50 -3.16
N LEU A 69 1.99 6.98 -2.01
CA LEU A 69 3.38 6.66 -1.72
C LEU A 69 3.53 5.15 -1.64
N CYS A 70 4.61 4.64 -2.18
CA CYS A 70 4.90 3.22 -2.14
C CYS A 70 6.08 2.95 -1.21
N GLY A 71 5.89 2.07 -0.25
CA GLY A 71 6.93 1.65 0.67
C GLY A 71 6.81 0.18 0.96
N LEU A 72 7.66 -0.31 1.84
CA LEU A 72 7.63 -1.69 2.27
C LEU A 72 7.81 -1.76 3.78
N GLU A 73 7.07 -2.65 4.41
CA GLU A 73 7.28 -2.96 5.81
C GLU A 73 8.35 -4.06 5.87
N ILE A 74 9.51 -3.71 6.40
CA ILE A 74 10.69 -4.55 6.37
C ILE A 74 10.95 -5.19 7.73
N GLY A 75 11.36 -6.44 7.70
CA GLY A 75 11.98 -7.09 8.86
C GLY A 75 11.07 -7.78 9.83
N THR A 76 9.76 -7.67 9.69
CA THR A 76 8.86 -8.29 10.65
C THR A 76 8.10 -9.44 10.03
N ARG A 77 8.55 -10.64 10.28
CA ARG A 77 7.78 -11.82 9.94
C ARG A 77 6.80 -12.11 11.07
N PRO A 78 5.61 -12.64 10.76
CA PRO A 78 4.70 -13.07 11.82
C PRO A 78 5.13 -14.42 12.38
N THR A 79 6.37 -14.51 12.82
CA THR A 79 6.89 -15.71 13.44
C THR A 79 6.77 -15.57 14.95
N PRO A 80 6.49 -16.67 15.65
CA PRO A 80 6.49 -16.60 17.09
C PRO A 80 7.87 -16.22 17.61
N PRO A 81 7.94 -15.47 18.69
CA PRO A 81 9.22 -15.18 19.32
C PRO A 81 9.86 -16.47 19.80
N GLU A 82 11.15 -16.49 19.73
CA GLU A 82 11.90 -17.67 20.15
C GLU A 82 12.17 -17.66 21.64
#